data_aec7a1084398df8d248737087479546a
#
_entry.id   aec7a1084398df8d248737087479546a
#
_cell.length_a   1.000
_cell.length_b   1.000
_cell.length_c   1.000
_cell.angle_alpha   90.00
_cell.angle_beta   90.00
_cell.angle_gamma   90.00
#
_symmetry.space_group_name_H-M   'P 1'
#
loop_
_entity.id
_entity.type
_entity.pdbx_description
1 polymer ?
#
loop_
_entity_poly.entity_id
_entity_poly.type
_entity_poly.pdbx_seq_one_letter_code
_entity_poly.pdbx_strand_id
1 'polypeptide(L)'
;MAKLRHIALTSSDPGKAADFFKQAFDMEEVRRDPNGQVFLSDGYFNMAILNHKTNEDADVGTHGPNFNGIHHIGFFVEDLEEQAGKLDEAGGDRLTPTVDPGTGGLFGHGDMGPSNAEVKFGGPDGVIIDMSESGWLTSA
;
A
#
# COMPACT_ATOMS: atom_id res chain seq x y z
N MET A 1 7.22 -1.82 18.09
CA MET A 1 5.93 -2.47 17.81
C MET A 1 5.38 -2.01 16.49
N ALA A 2 4.94 -2.94 15.66
CA ALA A 2 4.32 -2.61 14.39
C ALA A 2 3.01 -1.86 14.59
N LYS A 3 2.73 -0.89 13.72
CA LYS A 3 1.51 -0.08 13.79
C LYS A 3 0.80 -0.09 12.45
N LEU A 4 -0.48 -0.39 12.47
CA LEU A 4 -1.31 -0.27 11.27
C LEU A 4 -1.47 1.21 10.93
N ARG A 5 -0.97 1.62 9.77
CA ARG A 5 -0.92 3.04 9.39
C ARG A 5 -1.37 3.31 7.96
N HIS A 6 -1.64 2.27 7.18
CA HIS A 6 -1.88 2.43 5.75
C HIS A 6 -2.98 1.50 5.28
N ILE A 7 -3.87 2.04 4.47
CA ILE A 7 -4.92 1.28 3.79
C ILE A 7 -4.89 1.70 2.32
N ALA A 8 -4.94 0.73 1.42
CA ALA A 8 -5.00 1.04 -0.01
C ALA A 8 -6.27 0.47 -0.64
N LEU A 9 -6.90 1.30 -1.44
CA LEU A 9 -8.00 0.90 -2.30
C LEU A 9 -7.49 0.86 -3.73
N THR A 10 -8.06 -0.02 -4.55
CA THR A 10 -7.90 0.06 -6.00
C THR A 10 -9.21 0.51 -6.62
N SER A 11 -9.12 1.29 -7.68
CA SER A 11 -10.29 1.93 -8.29
C SER A 11 -10.07 2.14 -9.77
N SER A 12 -11.15 2.06 -10.53
CA SER A 12 -11.13 2.43 -11.95
C SER A 12 -10.99 3.95 -12.15
N ASP A 13 -11.29 4.74 -11.12
CA ASP A 13 -11.16 6.19 -11.14
C ASP A 13 -10.72 6.70 -9.77
N PRO A 14 -9.40 6.67 -9.48
CA PRO A 14 -8.89 7.10 -8.18
C PRO A 14 -9.26 8.54 -7.80
N GLY A 15 -9.26 9.45 -8.75
CA GLY A 15 -9.60 10.85 -8.47
C GLY A 15 -11.03 11.01 -7.99
N LYS A 16 -11.97 10.33 -8.63
CA LYS A 16 -13.38 10.36 -8.23
C LYS A 16 -13.59 9.73 -6.87
N ALA A 17 -12.93 8.61 -6.61
CA ALA A 17 -13.00 7.96 -5.30
C ALA A 17 -12.42 8.88 -4.21
N ALA A 18 -11.29 9.54 -4.49
CA ALA A 18 -10.68 10.48 -3.57
C ALA A 18 -11.62 11.64 -3.23
N ASP A 19 -12.30 12.19 -4.23
CA ASP A 19 -13.25 13.30 -4.03
C ASP A 19 -14.36 12.91 -3.06
N PHE A 20 -14.82 11.67 -3.13
CA PHE A 20 -15.81 11.16 -2.18
C PHE A 20 -15.32 11.27 -0.74
N PHE A 21 -14.13 10.73 -0.46
CA PHE A 21 -13.58 10.72 0.90
C PHE A 21 -13.22 12.11 1.39
N LYS A 22 -12.73 12.97 0.51
CA LYS A 22 -12.43 14.36 0.86
C LYS A 22 -13.71 15.10 1.24
N GLN A 23 -14.77 14.92 0.48
CA GLN A 23 -16.04 15.60 0.72
C GLN A 23 -16.76 15.05 1.95
N ALA A 24 -16.81 13.73 2.10
CA ALA A 24 -17.58 13.08 3.16
C ALA A 24 -16.89 13.15 4.52
N PHE A 25 -15.56 13.09 4.56
CA PHE A 25 -14.79 12.94 5.81
C PHE A 25 -13.70 13.99 5.99
N ASP A 26 -13.66 15.01 5.16
CA ASP A 26 -12.69 16.09 5.23
C ASP A 26 -11.23 15.60 5.17
N MET A 27 -10.98 14.50 4.47
CA MET A 27 -9.63 13.97 4.33
C MET A 27 -8.75 14.90 3.51
N GLU A 28 -7.49 15.01 3.90
CA GLU A 28 -6.51 15.84 3.21
C GLU A 28 -5.81 15.05 2.11
N GLU A 29 -5.69 15.63 0.93
CA GLU A 29 -4.88 15.06 -0.14
C GLU A 29 -3.41 15.37 0.17
N VAL A 30 -2.60 14.32 0.38
CA VAL A 30 -1.19 14.47 0.77
C VAL A 30 -0.23 14.22 -0.38
N ARG A 31 -0.71 13.57 -1.45
CA ARG A 31 0.09 13.30 -2.65
C ARG A 31 -0.83 12.92 -3.82
N ARG A 32 -0.39 13.24 -5.02
CA ARG A 32 -1.02 12.78 -6.26
C ARG A 32 0.05 12.38 -7.25
N ASP A 33 -0.04 11.19 -7.78
CA ASP A 33 0.91 10.68 -8.76
C ASP A 33 0.53 11.09 -10.18
N PRO A 34 1.49 11.14 -11.11
CA PRO A 34 1.20 11.49 -12.50
C PRO A 34 0.20 10.55 -13.19
N ASN A 35 0.11 9.29 -12.75
CA ASN A 35 -0.84 8.33 -13.30
C ASN A 35 -2.26 8.44 -12.74
N GLY A 36 -2.51 9.44 -11.89
CA GLY A 36 -3.82 9.71 -11.31
C GLY A 36 -4.08 9.09 -9.95
N GLN A 37 -3.15 8.32 -9.41
CA GLN A 37 -3.28 7.79 -8.05
C GLN A 37 -3.28 8.92 -7.03
N VAL A 38 -4.12 8.80 -6.00
CA VAL A 38 -4.30 9.84 -4.99
C VAL A 38 -4.08 9.26 -3.61
N PHE A 39 -3.38 10.01 -2.78
CA PHE A 39 -3.07 9.62 -1.40
C PHE A 39 -3.71 10.63 -0.46
N LEU A 40 -4.55 10.12 0.45
CA LEU A 40 -5.28 10.92 1.42
C LEU A 40 -4.81 10.59 2.84
N SER A 41 -5.11 11.47 3.79
CA SER A 41 -4.85 11.19 5.19
C SER A 41 -5.91 11.84 6.09
N ASP A 42 -6.13 11.21 7.24
CA ASP A 42 -6.92 11.77 8.34
C ASP A 42 -6.04 12.33 9.46
N GLY A 43 -4.71 12.42 9.20
CA GLY A 43 -3.72 12.86 10.17
C GLY A 43 -3.00 11.71 10.89
N TYR A 44 -3.53 10.51 10.80
CA TYR A 44 -2.91 9.31 11.39
C TYR A 44 -2.72 8.21 10.37
N PHE A 45 -3.76 7.84 9.65
CA PHE A 45 -3.70 6.85 8.57
C PHE A 45 -3.39 7.51 7.24
N ASN A 46 -2.69 6.78 6.40
CA ASN A 46 -2.56 7.08 4.98
C ASN A 46 -3.53 6.17 4.22
N MET A 47 -4.33 6.76 3.35
CA MET A 47 -5.21 6.02 2.46
C MET A 47 -4.75 6.25 1.02
N ALA A 48 -4.21 5.21 0.41
CA ALA A 48 -3.85 5.25 -1.01
C ALA A 48 -5.04 4.82 -1.85
N ILE A 49 -5.33 5.58 -2.90
CA ILE A 49 -6.34 5.18 -3.87
C ILE A 49 -5.60 4.98 -5.19
N LEU A 50 -5.44 3.72 -5.56
CA LEU A 50 -4.55 3.27 -6.60
C LEU A 50 -5.32 2.87 -7.85
N ASN A 51 -4.64 2.88 -8.98
CA ASN A 51 -5.13 2.25 -10.19
C ASN A 51 -5.25 0.74 -9.98
N HIS A 52 -6.02 0.09 -10.84
CA HIS A 52 -6.15 -1.36 -10.83
C HIS A 52 -4.79 -2.05 -10.93
N LYS A 53 -4.65 -3.15 -10.23
CA LYS A 53 -3.50 -4.05 -10.37
C LYS A 53 -3.62 -4.85 -11.66
N THR A 54 -2.48 -5.35 -12.11
CA THR A 54 -2.40 -6.24 -13.29
C THR A 54 -1.87 -7.61 -12.85
N ASN A 55 -1.93 -8.58 -13.76
CA ASN A 55 -1.41 -9.91 -13.47
C ASN A 55 0.12 -9.96 -13.32
N GLU A 56 0.82 -8.91 -13.77
CA GLU A 56 2.26 -8.78 -13.57
C GLU A 56 2.62 -8.27 -12.18
N ASP A 57 1.68 -7.71 -11.44
CA ASP A 57 1.94 -7.24 -10.08
C ASP A 57 2.03 -8.41 -9.12
N ALA A 58 3.10 -8.47 -8.33
CA ALA A 58 3.30 -9.54 -7.35
C ALA A 58 2.17 -9.57 -6.31
N ASP A 59 1.56 -8.43 -6.07
CA ASP A 59 0.49 -8.25 -5.09
C ASP A 59 -0.90 -8.12 -5.72
N VAL A 60 -1.11 -8.68 -6.91
CA VAL A 60 -2.43 -8.63 -7.56
C VAL A 60 -3.53 -9.20 -6.65
N GLY A 61 -3.18 -10.22 -5.86
CA GLY A 61 -4.09 -10.77 -4.86
C GLY A 61 -5.13 -11.73 -5.42
N THR A 62 -5.94 -12.27 -4.52
CA THR A 62 -6.97 -13.28 -4.87
C THR A 62 -8.14 -12.71 -5.65
N HIS A 63 -8.36 -11.39 -5.57
CA HIS A 63 -9.40 -10.73 -6.35
C HIS A 63 -9.02 -10.53 -7.82
N GLY A 64 -7.75 -10.72 -8.15
CA GLY A 64 -7.27 -10.55 -9.51
C GLY A 64 -7.17 -9.09 -9.96
N PRO A 65 -6.89 -8.86 -11.26
CA PRO A 65 -6.82 -7.51 -11.80
C PRO A 65 -8.21 -6.88 -11.89
N ASN A 66 -8.24 -5.56 -12.04
CA ASN A 66 -9.47 -4.77 -12.21
C ASN A 66 -10.43 -4.81 -11.01
N PHE A 67 -9.89 -5.10 -9.83
CA PHE A 67 -10.68 -5.12 -8.60
C PHE A 67 -10.90 -3.70 -8.07
N ASN A 68 -12.12 -3.38 -7.67
CA ASN A 68 -12.48 -2.12 -7.01
C ASN A 68 -12.78 -2.40 -5.54
N GLY A 69 -12.07 -1.76 -4.63
CA GLY A 69 -12.27 -1.93 -3.20
C GLY A 69 -10.98 -1.90 -2.42
N ILE A 70 -11.03 -2.35 -1.16
CA ILE A 70 -9.86 -2.38 -0.30
C ILE A 70 -8.91 -3.48 -0.79
N HIS A 71 -7.69 -3.08 -1.15
CA HIS A 71 -6.69 -3.98 -1.72
C HIS A 71 -5.73 -4.51 -0.66
N HIS A 72 -5.15 -3.63 0.16
CA HIS A 72 -4.18 -4.06 1.16
C HIS A 72 -4.16 -3.13 2.36
N ILE A 73 -3.51 -3.61 3.42
CA ILE A 73 -3.22 -2.84 4.62
C ILE A 73 -1.71 -2.76 4.81
N GLY A 74 -1.25 -1.71 5.48
CA GLY A 74 0.18 -1.49 5.67
C GLY A 74 0.54 -1.21 7.11
N PHE A 75 1.67 -1.79 7.52
CA PHE A 75 2.21 -1.65 8.86
C PHE A 75 3.52 -0.88 8.83
N PHE A 76 3.60 0.15 9.65
CA PHE A 76 4.84 0.85 9.96
C PHE A 76 5.61 0.00 10.97
N VAL A 77 6.84 -0.37 10.65
CA VAL A 77 7.65 -1.27 11.46
C VAL A 77 9.01 -0.64 11.77
N GLU A 78 9.63 -1.08 12.88
CA GLU A 78 10.93 -0.56 13.28
C GLU A 78 12.08 -1.27 12.57
N ASP A 79 11.91 -2.56 12.26
CA ASP A 79 12.92 -3.40 11.62
C ASP A 79 12.25 -4.36 10.65
N LEU A 80 12.46 -4.12 9.36
CA LEU A 80 11.83 -4.92 8.29
C LEU A 80 12.25 -6.39 8.33
N GLU A 81 13.54 -6.67 8.55
CA GLU A 81 14.02 -8.06 8.54
C GLU A 81 13.43 -8.84 9.72
N GLU A 82 13.44 -8.23 10.90
CA GLU A 82 12.87 -8.85 12.10
C GLU A 82 11.38 -9.10 11.90
N GLN A 83 10.66 -8.10 11.39
CA GLN A 83 9.22 -8.22 11.18
C GLN A 83 8.89 -9.25 10.09
N ALA A 84 9.67 -9.28 9.02
CA ALA A 84 9.51 -10.29 7.97
C ALA A 84 9.71 -11.69 8.52
N GLY A 85 10.70 -11.88 9.40
CA GLY A 85 10.91 -13.16 10.07
C GLY A 85 9.70 -13.59 10.90
N LYS A 86 9.07 -12.67 11.60
CA LYS A 86 7.84 -12.95 12.36
C LYS A 86 6.68 -13.34 11.45
N LEU A 87 6.56 -12.69 10.30
CA LEU A 87 5.54 -13.05 9.32
C LEU A 87 5.78 -14.44 8.73
N ASP A 88 7.04 -14.76 8.42
CA ASP A 88 7.38 -16.11 7.94
C ASP A 88 7.01 -17.17 8.99
N GLU A 89 7.36 -16.95 10.25
CA GLU A 89 7.03 -17.88 11.34
C GLU A 89 5.52 -18.01 11.55
N ALA A 90 4.77 -16.93 11.34
CA ALA A 90 3.32 -16.93 11.50
C ALA A 90 2.60 -17.58 10.31
N GLY A 91 3.32 -17.96 9.25
CA GLY A 91 2.73 -18.61 8.08
C GLY A 91 2.38 -17.64 6.96
N GLY A 92 2.90 -16.42 6.99
CA GLY A 92 2.74 -15.46 5.91
C GLY A 92 3.43 -15.93 4.64
N ASP A 93 2.89 -15.52 3.50
CA ASP A 93 3.42 -15.87 2.18
C ASP A 93 4.15 -14.65 1.60
N ARG A 94 5.47 -14.72 1.52
CA ARG A 94 6.28 -13.61 1.03
C ARG A 94 6.04 -13.38 -0.46
N LEU A 95 5.59 -12.18 -0.82
CA LEU A 95 5.31 -11.80 -2.20
C LEU A 95 6.49 -11.10 -2.86
N THR A 96 7.33 -10.44 -2.07
CA THR A 96 8.55 -9.79 -2.56
C THR A 96 9.77 -10.59 -2.13
N PRO A 97 10.74 -10.82 -3.04
CA PRO A 97 11.88 -11.69 -2.73
C PRO A 97 12.90 -11.05 -1.79
N THR A 98 12.97 -9.72 -1.72
CA THR A 98 13.96 -9.02 -0.93
C THR A 98 13.34 -7.87 -0.15
N VAL A 99 14.02 -7.49 0.93
CA VAL A 99 13.76 -6.24 1.64
C VAL A 99 14.52 -5.14 0.91
N ASP A 100 13.81 -4.14 0.42
CA ASP A 100 14.39 -3.09 -0.40
C ASP A 100 13.79 -1.72 -0.03
N PRO A 101 14.26 -1.14 1.09
CA PRO A 101 13.65 0.07 1.65
C PRO A 101 13.74 1.27 0.69
N GLY A 102 12.59 1.87 0.44
CA GLY A 102 12.49 3.18 -0.18
C GLY A 102 12.91 3.29 -1.62
N THR A 103 13.13 2.18 -2.33
CA THR A 103 13.62 2.24 -3.70
C THR A 103 12.52 2.53 -4.72
N GLY A 104 11.27 2.22 -4.40
CA GLY A 104 10.18 2.36 -5.35
C GLY A 104 10.25 1.44 -6.54
N GLY A 105 11.31 0.66 -6.65
CA GLY A 105 11.56 -0.22 -7.78
C GLY A 105 11.05 -1.64 -7.62
N LEU A 106 10.48 -1.98 -6.49
CA LEU A 106 10.04 -3.35 -6.19
C LEU A 106 9.06 -3.91 -7.22
N PHE A 107 8.25 -3.05 -7.81
CA PHE A 107 7.23 -3.46 -8.78
C PHE A 107 7.34 -2.67 -10.09
N GLY A 108 8.52 -2.12 -10.38
CA GLY A 108 8.76 -1.45 -11.65
C GLY A 108 8.03 -0.13 -11.85
N HIS A 109 7.67 0.55 -10.79
CA HIS A 109 6.97 1.83 -10.86
C HIS A 109 7.93 3.01 -10.80
N GLY A 110 9.09 2.90 -11.43
CA GLY A 110 10.18 3.88 -11.31
C GLY A 110 9.81 5.31 -11.64
N ASP A 111 8.91 5.54 -12.58
CA ASP A 111 8.45 6.87 -12.97
C ASP A 111 7.32 7.41 -12.08
N MET A 112 6.81 6.60 -11.16
CA MET A 112 5.75 6.98 -10.22
C MET A 112 6.29 7.46 -8.87
N GLY A 113 7.61 7.56 -8.74
CA GLY A 113 8.25 7.94 -7.50
C GLY A 113 8.45 6.75 -6.55
N PRO A 114 9.11 6.97 -5.41
CA PRO A 114 9.44 5.91 -4.48
C PRO A 114 8.19 5.33 -3.82
N SER A 115 8.17 4.01 -3.68
CA SER A 115 7.14 3.30 -2.93
C SER A 115 7.54 3.23 -1.46
N ASN A 116 6.57 3.41 -0.57
CA ASN A 116 6.79 3.20 0.86
C ASN A 116 6.54 1.75 1.27
N ALA A 117 6.01 0.93 0.37
CA ALA A 117 5.82 -0.49 0.62
C ALA A 117 7.10 -1.23 0.28
N GLU A 118 7.91 -1.49 1.29
CA GLU A 118 9.25 -2.04 1.13
C GLU A 118 9.27 -3.56 1.10
N VAL A 119 8.31 -4.21 1.76
CA VAL A 119 8.13 -5.66 1.77
C VAL A 119 6.64 -5.98 1.73
N LYS A 120 6.27 -6.97 0.95
CA LYS A 120 4.87 -7.41 0.83
C LYS A 120 4.72 -8.89 1.16
N PHE A 121 3.63 -9.21 1.87
CA PHE A 121 3.25 -10.57 2.24
C PHE A 121 1.78 -10.82 1.95
N GLY A 122 1.45 -12.07 1.66
CA GLY A 122 0.09 -12.57 1.76
C GLY A 122 -0.16 -13.05 3.19
N GLY A 123 -1.22 -12.55 3.80
CA GLY A 123 -1.64 -12.97 5.12
C GLY A 123 -2.78 -13.98 5.07
N PRO A 124 -3.47 -14.21 6.20
CA PRO A 124 -4.60 -15.11 6.24
C PRO A 124 -5.73 -14.60 5.34
N ASP A 125 -6.46 -15.53 4.74
CA ASP A 125 -7.64 -15.26 3.90
C ASP A 125 -7.35 -14.35 2.69
N GLY A 126 -6.12 -14.38 2.21
CA GLY A 126 -5.72 -13.61 1.03
C GLY A 126 -5.48 -12.13 1.28
N VAL A 127 -5.41 -11.69 2.54
CA VAL A 127 -5.11 -10.30 2.86
C VAL A 127 -3.69 -9.96 2.42
N ILE A 128 -3.54 -8.91 1.63
CA ILE A 128 -2.23 -8.40 1.23
C ILE A 128 -1.74 -7.43 2.30
N ILE A 129 -0.49 -7.61 2.71
CA ILE A 129 0.14 -6.82 3.78
C ILE A 129 1.39 -6.15 3.23
N ASP A 130 1.47 -4.83 3.39
CA ASP A 130 2.66 -4.05 3.11
C ASP A 130 3.35 -3.70 4.42
N MET A 131 4.69 -3.64 4.40
CA MET A 131 5.47 -3.16 5.53
C MET A 131 6.41 -2.06 5.10
N SER A 132 6.63 -1.09 5.98
CA SER A 132 7.50 0.04 5.72
C SER A 132 8.21 0.49 6.98
N GLU A 133 9.52 0.75 6.89
CA GLU A 133 10.29 1.43 7.93
C GLU A 133 10.20 2.94 7.80
N SER A 134 10.01 3.46 6.59
CA SER A 134 9.91 4.89 6.33
C SER A 134 8.51 5.45 6.58
N GLY A 135 7.50 4.61 6.60
CA GLY A 135 6.12 5.01 6.83
C GLY A 135 5.47 5.67 5.62
N TRP A 136 4.30 6.23 5.83
CA TRP A 136 3.50 6.88 4.78
C TRP A 136 3.17 8.30 5.19
N LEU A 137 2.93 9.18 4.20
CA LEU A 137 2.56 10.57 4.46
C LEU A 137 1.21 10.65 5.17
N THR A 138 1.16 11.47 6.23
CA THR A 138 -0.07 11.76 6.98
C THR A 138 -0.39 13.27 7.00
N SER A 139 0.40 14.06 6.28
CA SER A 139 0.15 15.49 6.06
C SER A 139 0.74 15.89 4.71
N ALA A 140 0.21 16.95 4.13
CA ALA A 140 0.70 17.48 2.87
C ALA A 140 2.07 18.13 3.02
#